data_597973392e624f033dcbaeb29f32d80e
#
_entry.id   597973392e624f033dcbaeb29f32d80e
#
_cell.length_a   1.000
_cell.length_b   1.000
_cell.length_c   1.000
_cell.angle_alpha   90.00
_cell.angle_beta   90.00
_cell.angle_gamma   90.00
#
_symmetry.space_group_name_H-M   'P 1'
#
loop_
_entity.id
_entity.type
_entity.pdbx_description
1 polymer ?
#
loop_
_entity_poly.entity_id
_entity_poly.type
_entity_poly.pdbx_seq_one_letter_code
_entity_poly.pdbx_strand_id
1 'polypeptide(L)'
;MTEYIYTLQDVGKVTPRGKTILEGIHLSFIYGAKIGVLGLNGSGKSTLLRIIAGVEKEHLGEAIPAKNIQIGYLPQEPDLDPDKTVRENIDEGVAAVRALLSKFDEVNQRFAEEMTPEEMEALLEEQASLQDQIEAANAWELDHEVEVAMDALRVPDGDS
;
A
#
# COMPACT_ATOMS: atom_id res chain seq x y z
N MET A 1 -4.81 26.37 -0.66
CA MET A 1 -3.58 26.03 -1.42
C MET A 1 -3.78 24.62 -1.96
N THR A 2 -3.47 24.40 -3.23
CA THR A 2 -3.53 23.04 -3.80
C THR A 2 -2.34 22.27 -3.25
N GLU A 3 -2.60 21.23 -2.47
CA GLU A 3 -1.56 20.39 -1.90
C GLU A 3 -1.23 19.26 -2.88
N TYR A 4 0.04 19.20 -3.29
CA TYR A 4 0.52 18.11 -4.12
C TYR A 4 0.89 16.91 -3.27
N ILE A 5 0.36 15.76 -3.62
CA ILE A 5 0.64 14.48 -2.93
C ILE A 5 1.84 13.74 -3.52
N TYR A 6 2.21 14.08 -4.76
CA TYR A 6 3.36 13.50 -5.43
C TYR A 6 3.88 14.44 -6.52
N THR A 7 5.18 14.56 -6.68
CA THR A 7 5.80 15.40 -7.68
C THR A 7 6.95 14.67 -8.38
N LEU A 8 6.96 14.74 -9.71
CA LEU A 8 8.07 14.33 -10.57
C LEU A 8 8.79 15.57 -11.07
N GLN A 9 10.12 15.61 -10.93
CA GLN A 9 10.96 16.71 -11.40
C GLN A 9 12.06 16.15 -12.30
N ASP A 10 12.00 16.51 -13.57
CA ASP A 10 12.97 16.11 -14.60
C ASP A 10 13.21 14.60 -14.67
N VAL A 11 12.15 13.82 -14.47
CA VAL A 11 12.27 12.35 -14.44
C VAL A 11 12.55 11.82 -15.85
N GLY A 12 13.62 11.04 -15.94
CA GLY A 12 14.04 10.36 -17.16
C GLY A 12 14.47 8.92 -16.89
N LYS A 13 14.41 8.09 -17.89
CA LYS A 13 14.91 6.69 -17.85
C LYS A 13 15.61 6.33 -19.14
N VAL A 14 16.83 5.85 -19.00
CA VAL A 14 17.62 5.30 -20.10
C VAL A 14 17.87 3.82 -19.81
N THR A 15 17.74 2.97 -20.80
CA THR A 15 18.10 1.54 -20.67
C THR A 15 19.61 1.36 -20.54
N PRO A 16 20.09 0.23 -20.01
CA PRO A 16 21.53 -0.09 -20.01
C PRO A 16 22.20 -0.07 -21.40
N ARG A 17 21.39 -0.23 -22.46
CA ARG A 17 21.85 -0.17 -23.86
C ARG A 17 21.81 1.25 -24.44
N GLY A 18 21.59 2.28 -23.62
CA GLY A 18 21.59 3.69 -24.04
C GLY A 18 20.31 4.16 -24.75
N LYS A 19 19.24 3.37 -24.78
CA LYS A 19 17.96 3.81 -25.34
C LYS A 19 17.16 4.60 -24.29
N THR A 20 16.80 5.85 -24.62
CA THR A 20 15.90 6.67 -23.79
C THR A 20 14.48 6.13 -23.85
N ILE A 21 13.88 5.91 -22.68
CA ILE A 21 12.48 5.49 -22.49
C ILE A 21 11.63 6.69 -22.06
N LEU A 22 12.12 7.48 -21.12
CA LEU A 22 11.48 8.69 -20.58
C LEU A 22 12.51 9.80 -20.53
N GLU A 23 12.08 11.03 -20.79
CA GLU A 23 12.94 12.20 -20.77
C GLU A 23 12.16 13.43 -20.29
N GLY A 24 12.72 14.15 -19.31
CA GLY A 24 12.22 15.45 -18.89
C GLY A 24 10.79 15.45 -18.37
N ILE A 25 10.36 14.44 -17.63
CA ILE A 25 8.99 14.35 -17.13
C ILE A 25 8.83 15.23 -15.89
N HIS A 26 7.95 16.24 -15.99
CA HIS A 26 7.54 17.12 -14.90
C HIS A 26 6.03 16.95 -14.67
N LEU A 27 5.63 16.37 -13.56
CA LEU A 27 4.22 16.14 -13.22
C LEU A 27 4.01 16.37 -11.72
N SER A 28 2.84 16.91 -11.36
CA SER A 28 2.42 17.02 -9.97
C SER A 28 1.01 16.50 -9.82
N PHE A 29 0.79 15.71 -8.81
CA PHE A 29 -0.47 15.03 -8.53
C PHE A 29 -1.12 15.65 -7.31
N ILE A 30 -2.43 15.88 -7.38
CA ILE A 30 -3.23 16.40 -6.27
C ILE A 30 -4.07 15.29 -5.65
N TYR A 31 -4.44 15.46 -4.40
CA TYR A 31 -5.30 14.52 -3.69
C TYR A 31 -6.62 14.29 -4.43
N GLY A 32 -7.08 13.03 -4.47
CA GLY A 32 -8.35 12.63 -5.07
C GLY A 32 -8.39 12.64 -6.61
N ALA A 33 -7.30 13.04 -7.29
CA ALA A 33 -7.27 13.03 -8.76
C ALA A 33 -7.21 11.60 -9.31
N LYS A 34 -8.08 11.31 -10.30
CA LYS A 34 -8.03 10.08 -11.09
C LYS A 34 -7.35 10.39 -12.41
N ILE A 35 -6.19 9.81 -12.66
CA ILE A 35 -5.33 10.16 -13.79
C ILE A 35 -5.11 8.94 -14.67
N GLY A 36 -5.45 9.07 -15.97
CA GLY A 36 -5.16 8.06 -16.98
C GLY A 36 -3.86 8.36 -17.72
N VAL A 37 -3.00 7.36 -17.88
CA VAL A 37 -1.77 7.45 -18.69
C VAL A 37 -2.02 6.75 -20.02
N LEU A 38 -2.03 7.51 -21.11
CA LEU A 38 -2.30 7.02 -22.47
C LEU A 38 -1.05 7.06 -23.32
N GLY A 39 -0.94 6.17 -24.28
CA GLY A 39 0.16 6.12 -25.23
C GLY A 39 0.30 4.75 -25.90
N LEU A 40 1.09 4.67 -26.96
CA LEU A 40 1.37 3.43 -27.69
C LEU A 40 2.11 2.41 -26.83
N ASN A 41 2.09 1.13 -27.26
CA ASN A 41 2.90 0.11 -26.60
C ASN A 41 4.39 0.45 -26.73
N GLY A 42 5.12 0.29 -25.63
CA GLY A 42 6.55 0.65 -25.57
C GLY A 42 6.85 2.14 -25.34
N SER A 43 5.83 3.00 -25.14
CA SER A 43 6.03 4.44 -24.88
C SER A 43 6.50 4.80 -23.47
N GLY A 44 6.75 3.81 -22.61
CA GLY A 44 7.28 4.04 -21.27
C GLY A 44 6.22 4.17 -20.16
N LYS A 45 4.92 3.98 -20.44
CA LYS A 45 3.84 4.08 -19.43
C LYS A 45 4.10 3.24 -18.19
N SER A 46 4.36 1.96 -18.35
CA SER A 46 4.63 1.05 -17.24
C SER A 46 5.92 1.43 -16.48
N THR A 47 6.93 1.95 -17.19
CA THR A 47 8.16 2.44 -16.58
C THR A 47 7.87 3.66 -15.71
N LEU A 48 7.06 4.61 -16.19
CA LEU A 48 6.65 5.78 -15.42
C LEU A 48 5.88 5.39 -14.15
N LEU A 49 4.91 4.48 -14.27
CA LEU A 49 4.14 3.99 -13.12
C LEU A 49 5.02 3.26 -12.10
N ARG A 50 6.00 2.48 -12.55
CA ARG A 50 6.96 1.80 -11.66
C ARG A 50 7.90 2.78 -10.95
N ILE A 51 8.28 3.89 -11.59
CA ILE A 51 9.04 4.98 -10.94
C ILE A 51 8.18 5.65 -9.88
N ILE A 52 6.93 6.02 -10.20
CA ILE A 52 5.99 6.62 -9.24
C ILE A 52 5.76 5.69 -8.05
N ALA A 53 5.66 4.39 -8.30
CA ALA A 53 5.48 3.38 -7.25
C ALA A 53 6.74 3.10 -6.42
N GLY A 54 7.90 3.65 -6.79
CA GLY A 54 9.19 3.37 -6.13
C GLY A 54 9.75 1.97 -6.40
N VAL A 55 9.14 1.22 -7.33
CA VAL A 55 9.61 -0.10 -7.77
C VAL A 55 10.85 0.04 -8.67
N GLU A 56 10.84 1.03 -9.57
CA GLU A 56 11.99 1.37 -10.41
C GLU A 56 12.77 2.52 -9.77
N LYS A 57 13.94 2.21 -9.23
CA LYS A 57 14.81 3.17 -8.52
C LYS A 57 15.88 3.80 -9.39
N GLU A 58 16.22 3.13 -10.51
CA GLU A 58 17.24 3.62 -11.43
C GLU A 58 16.61 4.57 -12.45
N HIS A 59 16.48 5.83 -12.11
CA HIS A 59 15.97 6.89 -13.00
C HIS A 59 16.75 8.18 -12.79
N LEU A 60 16.64 9.10 -13.75
CA LEU A 60 17.12 10.47 -13.65
C LEU A 60 16.05 11.35 -13.00
N GLY A 61 16.46 12.49 -12.45
CA GLY A 61 15.56 13.42 -11.80
C GLY A 61 15.03 12.90 -10.45
N GLU A 62 13.96 13.49 -9.98
CA GLU A 62 13.41 13.23 -8.65
C GLU A 62 11.95 12.83 -8.72
N ALA A 63 11.59 11.80 -7.93
CA ALA A 63 10.23 11.33 -7.73
C ALA A 63 9.90 11.43 -6.24
N ILE A 64 9.11 12.45 -5.86
CA ILE A 64 8.96 12.92 -4.50
C ILE A 64 7.51 12.71 -4.02
N PRO A 65 7.22 11.70 -3.20
CA PRO A 65 5.95 11.60 -2.49
C PRO A 65 5.87 12.63 -1.37
N ALA A 66 4.67 13.12 -1.07
CA ALA A 66 4.43 13.89 0.14
C ALA A 66 4.65 13.03 1.39
N LYS A 67 4.86 13.68 2.54
CA LYS A 67 5.00 12.98 3.81
C LYS A 67 3.71 12.22 4.13
N ASN A 68 3.85 11.04 4.71
CA ASN A 68 2.75 10.18 5.16
C ASN A 68 1.81 9.67 4.04
N ILE A 69 2.28 9.65 2.78
CA ILE A 69 1.55 9.01 1.68
C ILE A 69 1.97 7.55 1.57
N GLN A 70 0.99 6.67 1.57
CA GLN A 70 1.18 5.26 1.22
C GLN A 70 0.91 5.06 -0.27
N ILE A 71 1.80 4.34 -0.93
CA ILE A 71 1.71 4.08 -2.37
C ILE A 71 1.49 2.59 -2.58
N GLY A 72 0.34 2.24 -3.16
CA GLY A 72 0.06 0.90 -3.64
C GLY A 72 0.36 0.78 -5.13
N TYR A 73 0.91 -0.35 -5.55
CA TYR A 73 1.18 -0.65 -6.94
C TYR A 73 0.57 -1.99 -7.32
N LEU A 74 -0.37 -1.98 -8.25
CA LEU A 74 -0.92 -3.20 -8.84
C LEU A 74 -0.24 -3.42 -10.20
N PRO A 75 0.62 -4.42 -10.34
CA PRO A 75 1.23 -4.77 -11.62
C PRO A 75 0.18 -5.38 -12.57
N GLN A 76 0.50 -5.40 -13.87
CA GLN A 76 -0.37 -6.00 -14.89
C GLN A 76 -0.52 -7.51 -14.69
N GLU A 77 0.56 -8.16 -14.25
CA GLU A 77 0.60 -9.57 -13.84
C GLU A 77 1.12 -9.59 -12.40
N PRO A 78 0.23 -9.69 -11.39
CA PRO A 78 0.66 -9.80 -10.00
C PRO A 78 1.30 -11.16 -9.75
N ASP A 79 2.36 -11.16 -8.95
CA ASP A 79 2.97 -12.39 -8.44
C ASP A 79 2.04 -12.97 -7.35
N LEU A 80 1.38 -14.06 -7.70
CA LEU A 80 0.60 -14.87 -6.75
C LEU A 80 1.37 -16.16 -6.48
N ASP A 81 1.27 -16.66 -5.25
CA ASP A 81 1.86 -17.93 -4.88
C ASP A 81 0.98 -19.08 -5.41
N PRO A 82 1.45 -19.87 -6.39
CA PRO A 82 0.66 -20.94 -6.99
C PRO A 82 0.44 -22.14 -6.04
N ASP A 83 1.21 -22.22 -4.95
CA ASP A 83 1.09 -23.29 -3.95
C ASP A 83 0.08 -22.93 -2.84
N LYS A 84 -0.48 -21.71 -2.88
CA LYS A 84 -1.48 -21.20 -1.95
C LYS A 84 -2.86 -21.13 -2.56
N THR A 85 -3.85 -21.30 -1.72
CA THR A 85 -5.24 -21.02 -2.09
C THR A 85 -5.46 -19.55 -2.38
N VAL A 86 -6.58 -19.21 -3.03
CA VAL A 86 -7.00 -17.84 -3.25
C VAL A 86 -7.08 -17.06 -1.93
N ARG A 87 -7.66 -17.68 -0.90
CA ARG A 87 -7.80 -17.05 0.42
C ARG A 87 -6.45 -16.73 1.05
N GLU A 88 -5.50 -17.66 1.01
CA GLU A 88 -4.17 -17.46 1.56
C GLU A 88 -3.40 -16.35 0.84
N ASN A 89 -3.51 -16.24 -0.49
CA ASN A 89 -2.92 -15.14 -1.24
C ASN A 89 -3.53 -13.78 -0.85
N ILE A 90 -4.84 -13.72 -0.61
CA ILE A 90 -5.51 -12.50 -0.16
C ILE A 90 -5.10 -12.16 1.28
N ASP A 91 -5.05 -13.15 2.16
CA ASP A 91 -4.67 -12.96 3.57
C ASP A 91 -3.25 -12.42 3.71
N GLU A 92 -2.32 -12.79 2.81
CA GLU A 92 -0.99 -12.16 2.75
C GLU A 92 -1.05 -10.67 2.43
N GLY A 93 -1.92 -10.27 1.51
CA GLY A 93 -2.10 -8.87 1.13
C GLY A 93 -2.59 -7.99 2.30
N VAL A 94 -3.33 -8.57 3.23
CA VAL A 94 -3.88 -7.88 4.41
C VAL A 94 -3.16 -8.24 5.72
N ALA A 95 -2.09 -9.01 5.66
CA ALA A 95 -1.40 -9.53 6.85
C ALA A 95 -0.94 -8.46 7.83
N ALA A 96 -0.45 -7.32 7.32
CA ALA A 96 -0.01 -6.21 8.16
C ALA A 96 -1.16 -5.60 8.97
N VAL A 97 -2.34 -5.48 8.36
CA VAL A 97 -3.55 -4.95 9.01
C VAL A 97 -4.10 -5.96 10.01
N ARG A 98 -4.11 -7.25 9.65
CA ARG A 98 -4.50 -8.35 10.56
C ARG A 98 -3.61 -8.41 11.80
N ALA A 99 -2.31 -8.17 11.63
CA ALA A 99 -1.36 -8.13 12.75
C ALA A 99 -1.66 -7.00 13.75
N LEU A 100 -2.21 -5.86 13.31
CA LEU A 100 -2.64 -4.79 14.21
C LEU A 100 -3.83 -5.24 15.06
N LEU A 101 -4.83 -5.90 14.45
CA LEU A 101 -5.98 -6.45 15.18
C LEU A 101 -5.56 -7.51 16.20
N SER A 102 -4.69 -8.45 15.81
CA SER A 102 -4.17 -9.47 16.73
C SER A 102 -3.43 -8.85 17.91
N LYS A 103 -2.58 -7.85 17.65
CA LYS A 103 -1.89 -7.13 18.74
C LYS A 103 -2.86 -6.40 19.68
N PHE A 104 -3.89 -5.79 19.13
CA PHE A 104 -4.91 -5.12 19.94
C PHE A 104 -5.63 -6.11 20.86
N ASP A 105 -5.97 -7.30 20.34
CA ASP A 105 -6.56 -8.36 21.13
C ASP A 105 -5.62 -8.90 22.22
N GLU A 106 -4.32 -9.07 21.90
CA GLU A 106 -3.30 -9.46 22.88
C GLU A 106 -3.19 -8.43 24.02
N VAL A 107 -3.15 -7.14 23.67
CA VAL A 107 -3.11 -6.04 24.66
C VAL A 107 -4.37 -6.08 25.53
N ASN A 108 -5.56 -6.27 24.93
CA ASN A 108 -6.81 -6.37 25.69
C ASN A 108 -6.84 -7.56 26.66
N GLN A 109 -6.26 -8.71 26.28
CA GLN A 109 -6.18 -9.87 27.16
C GLN A 109 -5.27 -9.62 28.37
N ARG A 110 -4.19 -8.85 28.20
CA ARG A 110 -3.25 -8.52 29.28
C ARG A 110 -3.89 -7.67 30.38
N PHE A 111 -4.95 -6.90 30.12
CA PHE A 111 -5.68 -6.18 31.17
C PHE A 111 -6.32 -7.09 32.24
N ALA A 112 -6.47 -8.38 31.96
CA ALA A 112 -6.96 -9.36 32.92
C ALA A 112 -5.87 -9.87 33.88
N GLU A 113 -4.61 -9.53 33.67
CA GLU A 113 -3.47 -9.93 34.47
C GLU A 113 -3.24 -8.94 35.63
N GLU A 114 -2.65 -9.43 36.73
CA GLU A 114 -2.21 -8.53 37.81
C GLU A 114 -1.00 -7.72 37.35
N MET A 115 -1.07 -6.40 37.49
CA MET A 115 0.00 -5.50 37.05
C MET A 115 0.15 -4.29 37.98
N THR A 116 1.31 -3.66 37.93
CA THR A 116 1.58 -2.41 38.65
C THR A 116 0.86 -1.23 37.99
N PRO A 117 0.69 -0.11 38.70
CA PRO A 117 0.13 1.11 38.11
C PRO A 117 0.90 1.62 36.89
N GLU A 118 2.24 1.52 36.91
CA GLU A 118 3.12 1.93 35.81
C GLU A 118 2.95 1.03 34.58
N GLU A 119 2.80 -0.27 34.78
CA GLU A 119 2.52 -1.22 33.69
C GLU A 119 1.13 -1.00 33.09
N MET A 120 0.15 -0.67 33.92
CA MET A 120 -1.22 -0.34 33.47
C MET A 120 -1.20 0.93 32.59
N GLU A 121 -0.46 1.98 32.97
CA GLU A 121 -0.36 3.21 32.19
C GLU A 121 0.28 2.94 30.82
N ALA A 122 1.38 2.19 30.79
CA ALA A 122 2.04 1.81 29.55
C ALA A 122 1.13 0.96 28.62
N LEU A 123 0.34 0.05 29.20
CA LEU A 123 -0.58 -0.79 28.46
C LEU A 123 -1.74 0.02 27.85
N LEU A 124 -2.23 1.04 28.56
CA LEU A 124 -3.25 1.98 28.07
C LEU A 124 -2.71 2.83 26.91
N GLU A 125 -1.47 3.30 27.00
CA GLU A 125 -0.83 4.03 25.89
C GLU A 125 -0.65 3.15 24.66
N GLU A 126 -0.22 1.90 24.83
CA GLU A 126 -0.09 0.92 23.75
C GLU A 126 -1.45 0.64 23.08
N GLN A 127 -2.49 0.42 23.88
CA GLN A 127 -3.85 0.20 23.39
C GLN A 127 -4.35 1.39 22.56
N ALA A 128 -4.19 2.62 23.08
CA ALA A 128 -4.62 3.83 22.38
C ALA A 128 -3.88 3.99 21.04
N SER A 129 -2.57 3.76 21.03
CA SER A 129 -1.79 3.82 19.79
C SER A 129 -2.20 2.78 18.76
N LEU A 130 -2.52 1.56 19.19
CA LEU A 130 -3.03 0.51 18.30
C LEU A 130 -4.42 0.86 17.77
N GLN A 131 -5.30 1.39 18.62
CA GLN A 131 -6.63 1.84 18.20
C GLN A 131 -6.55 2.90 17.11
N ASP A 132 -5.71 3.92 17.30
CA ASP A 132 -5.49 4.98 16.29
C ASP A 132 -5.01 4.40 14.96
N GLN A 133 -4.11 3.40 14.99
CA GLN A 133 -3.61 2.73 13.79
C GLN A 133 -4.69 1.91 13.09
N ILE A 134 -5.53 1.19 13.84
CA ILE A 134 -6.64 0.39 13.33
C ILE A 134 -7.70 1.29 12.70
N GLU A 135 -8.03 2.42 13.34
CA GLU A 135 -8.96 3.41 12.79
C GLU A 135 -8.41 4.06 11.52
N ALA A 136 -7.14 4.45 11.53
CA ALA A 136 -6.50 5.02 10.33
C ALA A 136 -6.44 4.05 9.15
N ALA A 137 -6.34 2.75 9.42
CA ALA A 137 -6.36 1.69 8.42
C ALA A 137 -7.77 1.21 8.04
N ASN A 138 -8.82 1.72 8.70
CA ASN A 138 -10.22 1.22 8.60
C ASN A 138 -10.32 -0.30 8.83
N ALA A 139 -9.53 -0.83 9.77
CA ALA A 139 -9.29 -2.26 9.90
C ALA A 139 -10.39 -3.01 10.66
N TRP A 140 -11.31 -2.32 11.34
CA TRP A 140 -12.37 -2.98 12.13
C TRP A 140 -13.31 -3.84 11.28
N GLU A 141 -13.51 -3.48 10.02
CA GLU A 141 -14.38 -4.18 9.07
C GLU A 141 -13.59 -4.98 8.01
N LEU A 142 -12.30 -5.26 8.28
CA LEU A 142 -11.39 -5.88 7.31
C LEU A 142 -11.94 -7.16 6.67
N ASP A 143 -12.47 -8.07 7.47
CA ASP A 143 -12.99 -9.34 6.95
C ASP A 143 -14.20 -9.13 6.05
N HIS A 144 -15.08 -8.21 6.42
CA HIS A 144 -16.22 -7.84 5.58
C HIS A 144 -15.77 -7.17 4.27
N GLU A 145 -14.80 -6.25 4.33
CA GLU A 145 -14.25 -5.60 3.13
C GLU A 145 -13.59 -6.61 2.18
N VAL A 146 -12.85 -7.59 2.73
CA VAL A 146 -12.26 -8.68 1.96
C VAL A 146 -13.35 -9.52 1.27
N GLU A 147 -14.41 -9.91 1.98
CA GLU A 147 -15.52 -10.67 1.42
C GLU A 147 -16.24 -9.90 0.31
N VAL A 148 -16.54 -8.62 0.53
CA VAL A 148 -17.16 -7.75 -0.48
C VAL A 148 -16.27 -7.61 -1.71
N ALA A 149 -14.96 -7.47 -1.54
CA ALA A 149 -14.01 -7.39 -2.64
C ALA A 149 -13.95 -8.70 -3.44
N MET A 150 -13.90 -9.85 -2.76
CA MET A 150 -13.91 -11.16 -3.39
C MET A 150 -15.18 -11.38 -4.23
N ASP A 151 -16.35 -11.04 -3.69
CA ASP A 151 -17.62 -11.16 -4.40
C ASP A 151 -17.67 -10.24 -5.62
N ALA A 152 -17.30 -8.96 -5.45
CA ALA A 152 -17.29 -7.98 -6.53
C ALA A 152 -16.35 -8.36 -7.67
N LEU A 153 -15.23 -8.98 -7.39
CA LEU A 153 -14.25 -9.47 -8.37
C LEU A 153 -14.61 -10.88 -8.91
N ARG A 154 -15.66 -11.51 -8.38
CA ARG A 154 -16.06 -12.89 -8.71
C ARG A 154 -14.92 -13.87 -8.55
N VAL A 155 -14.16 -13.69 -7.46
CA VAL A 155 -13.07 -14.59 -7.12
C VAL A 155 -13.68 -15.96 -6.77
N PRO A 156 -13.07 -17.08 -7.19
CA PRO A 156 -13.51 -18.42 -6.77
C PRO A 156 -13.54 -18.57 -5.24
N ASP A 157 -14.33 -19.51 -4.75
CA ASP A 157 -14.38 -19.82 -3.31
C ASP A 157 -12.96 -20.04 -2.76
N GLY A 158 -12.71 -19.53 -1.55
CA GLY A 158 -11.38 -19.38 -0.99
C GLY A 158 -10.53 -20.66 -0.88
N ASP A 159 -11.16 -21.81 -1.02
CA ASP A 159 -10.52 -23.13 -0.97
C ASP A 159 -10.06 -23.65 -2.35
N SER A 160 -10.15 -22.83 -3.39
CA SER A 160 -9.78 -23.15 -4.79
C SER A 160 -8.31 -22.92 -5.04
#